data_abe1f3b03f7b9b69b9e042fc2790aaad
#
_entry.id   abe1f3b03f7b9b69b9e042fc2790aaad
#
_cell.length_a   1.000
_cell.length_b   1.000
_cell.length_c   1.000
_cell.angle_alpha   90.00
_cell.angle_beta   90.00
_cell.angle_gamma   90.00
#
_symmetry.space_group_name_H-M   'P 1'
#
loop_
_entity.id
_entity.type
_entity.pdbx_description
1 polymer ?
#
loop_
_entity_poly.entity_id
_entity_poly.type
_entity_poly.pdbx_seq_one_letter_code
_entity_poly.pdbx_strand_id
1 'polypeptide(L)'
;VAKADCSTLKGNLHEYVQRIVDRKTLKTQTLNNEILRSMEEVRIANFLYMYQIEYEYEPIYQYPILDANKPYTPDFRIKQGDKVSYIEHFGITEDHRSDRYTQEELEKYVSRIDDKKQVHAKHKTDLIYTYSQYADGRDYLLHLREQLIARGYELNKRSTAEVYKKLIETEENKYITRLTFLICTFINNFKTQGYGLEKFAEFKAANKNVRTKLFLDICKVCFYEYQKVLEEQ
;
A
#
# COMPACT_ATOMS: atom_id res chain seq x y z
N VAL A 1 -16.21 -12.92 21.87
CA VAL A 1 -16.22 -11.48 22.23
C VAL A 1 -17.34 -10.84 21.43
N ALA A 2 -18.36 -10.31 22.11
CA ALA A 2 -19.58 -9.84 21.49
C ALA A 2 -19.32 -8.67 20.54
N LYS A 3 -20.02 -8.63 19.39
CA LYS A 3 -20.00 -7.54 18.41
C LYS A 3 -20.29 -6.14 19.00
N ALA A 4 -20.74 -6.06 20.25
CA ALA A 4 -21.09 -4.82 20.94
C ALA A 4 -19.88 -3.89 21.19
N ASP A 5 -18.67 -4.42 21.23
CA ASP A 5 -17.55 -3.65 21.74
C ASP A 5 -16.64 -3.00 20.68
N CYS A 6 -16.91 -3.19 19.38
CA CYS A 6 -16.11 -2.50 18.35
C CYS A 6 -16.24 -0.97 18.41
N SER A 7 -17.40 -0.43 18.77
CA SER A 7 -17.59 1.02 18.93
C SER A 7 -16.90 1.55 20.18
N THR A 8 -16.96 0.80 21.27
CA THR A 8 -16.29 1.10 22.54
C THR A 8 -14.79 0.95 22.42
N LEU A 9 -14.34 -0.10 21.70
CA LEU A 9 -12.92 -0.40 21.46
C LEU A 9 -12.24 0.61 20.53
N LYS A 10 -12.97 1.24 19.61
CA LYS A 10 -12.45 2.24 18.64
C LYS A 10 -12.79 3.69 19.00
N GLY A 11 -13.29 3.95 20.17
CA GLY A 11 -13.84 5.22 20.60
C GLY A 11 -15.36 5.29 20.41
N ASN A 12 -15.96 6.45 20.70
CA ASN A 12 -17.39 6.61 20.49
C ASN A 12 -17.73 6.61 18.99
N LEU A 13 -18.98 6.33 18.66
CA LEU A 13 -19.44 6.22 17.27
C LEU A 13 -19.16 7.49 16.45
N HIS A 14 -19.23 8.66 17.06
CA HIS A 14 -18.96 9.93 16.40
C HIS A 14 -17.50 10.06 15.98
N GLU A 15 -16.54 9.75 16.86
CA GLU A 15 -15.11 9.76 16.54
C GLU A 15 -14.75 8.70 15.47
N TYR A 16 -15.43 7.55 15.52
CA TYR A 16 -15.23 6.50 14.52
C TYR A 16 -15.73 6.95 13.14
N VAL A 17 -16.92 7.52 13.06
CA VAL A 17 -17.49 8.07 11.82
C VAL A 17 -16.62 9.20 11.28
N GLN A 18 -16.17 10.12 12.15
CA GLN A 18 -15.30 11.23 11.74
C GLN A 18 -14.00 10.70 11.14
N ARG A 19 -13.36 9.70 11.75
CA ARG A 19 -12.14 9.08 11.20
C ARG A 19 -12.35 8.46 9.81
N ILE A 20 -13.52 7.83 9.57
CA ILE A 20 -13.85 7.30 8.24
C ILE A 20 -14.03 8.42 7.23
N VAL A 21 -14.69 9.51 7.60
CA VAL A 21 -14.87 10.67 6.73
C VAL A 21 -13.52 11.28 6.38
N ASP A 22 -12.64 11.46 7.38
CA ASP A 22 -11.31 12.02 7.19
C ASP A 22 -10.46 11.11 6.26
N ARG A 23 -10.53 9.79 6.42
CA ARG A 23 -9.86 8.83 5.53
C ARG A 23 -10.37 8.93 4.08
N LYS A 24 -11.68 9.02 3.87
CA LYS A 24 -12.28 9.19 2.53
C LYS A 24 -11.78 10.45 1.84
N THR A 25 -11.60 11.54 2.58
CA THR A 25 -11.07 12.79 2.02
C THR A 25 -9.60 12.66 1.61
N LEU A 26 -8.82 11.83 2.31
CA LEU A 26 -7.40 11.56 2.01
C LEU A 26 -7.18 10.57 0.86
N LYS A 27 -8.24 9.99 0.29
CA LYS A 27 -8.18 8.99 -0.81
C LYS A 27 -7.25 7.81 -0.52
N THR A 28 -7.25 7.33 0.70
CA THR A 28 -6.44 6.21 1.17
C THR A 28 -7.14 4.86 0.95
N GLN A 29 -7.68 4.64 -0.25
CA GLN A 29 -8.41 3.43 -0.60
C GLN A 29 -7.50 2.36 -1.20
N THR A 30 -7.69 1.10 -0.77
CA THR A 30 -6.96 -0.06 -1.27
C THR A 30 -7.65 -0.69 -2.48
N LEU A 31 -6.98 -1.63 -3.15
CA LEU A 31 -7.57 -2.50 -4.18
C LEU A 31 -8.75 -3.32 -3.67
N ASN A 32 -8.81 -3.60 -2.38
CA ASN A 32 -9.93 -4.28 -1.72
C ASN A 32 -11.05 -3.35 -1.24
N ASN A 33 -11.05 -2.07 -1.65
CA ASN A 33 -12.02 -1.05 -1.23
C ASN A 33 -11.98 -0.70 0.27
N GLU A 34 -10.91 -1.04 0.96
CA GLU A 34 -10.70 -0.66 2.35
C GLU A 34 -10.14 0.76 2.41
N ILE A 35 -10.51 1.51 3.43
CA ILE A 35 -10.01 2.87 3.65
C ILE A 35 -9.06 2.82 4.84
N LEU A 36 -7.77 3.06 4.59
CA LEU A 36 -6.71 2.98 5.58
C LEU A 36 -6.30 4.37 6.08
N ARG A 37 -5.43 4.44 7.09
CA ARG A 37 -5.01 5.70 7.71
C ARG A 37 -3.97 6.46 6.87
N SER A 38 -3.12 5.74 6.16
CA SER A 38 -2.02 6.34 5.40
C SER A 38 -1.87 5.73 4.01
N MET A 39 -1.23 6.45 3.10
CA MET A 39 -0.87 5.93 1.78
C MET A 39 0.19 4.83 1.85
N GLU A 40 1.03 4.84 2.88
CA GLU A 40 2.05 3.80 3.09
C GLU A 40 1.39 2.48 3.47
N GLU A 41 0.39 2.51 4.36
CA GLU A 41 -0.44 1.35 4.68
C GLU A 41 -1.22 0.84 3.45
N VAL A 42 -1.78 1.75 2.62
CA VAL A 42 -2.43 1.36 1.34
C VAL A 42 -1.45 0.61 0.43
N ARG A 43 -0.20 1.06 0.32
CA ARG A 43 0.82 0.37 -0.48
C ARG A 43 1.14 -1.01 0.08
N ILE A 44 1.21 -1.16 1.41
CA ILE A 44 1.41 -2.46 2.07
C ILE A 44 0.21 -3.39 1.81
N ALA A 45 -1.01 -2.93 2.02
CA ALA A 45 -2.23 -3.70 1.75
C ALA A 45 -2.31 -4.15 0.28
N ASN A 46 -2.04 -3.24 -0.66
CA ASN A 46 -2.01 -3.56 -2.08
C ASN A 46 -0.89 -4.55 -2.43
N PHE A 47 0.28 -4.44 -1.80
CA PHE A 47 1.36 -5.40 -1.94
C PHE A 47 0.91 -6.80 -1.48
N LEU A 48 0.33 -6.92 -0.29
CA LEU A 48 -0.19 -8.19 0.24
C LEU A 48 -1.25 -8.79 -0.70
N TYR A 49 -2.20 -7.97 -1.16
CA TYR A 49 -3.21 -8.38 -2.13
C TYR A 49 -2.59 -8.90 -3.43
N MET A 50 -1.62 -8.17 -4.00
CA MET A 50 -0.96 -8.54 -5.25
C MET A 50 -0.18 -9.85 -5.15
N TYR A 51 0.33 -10.19 -3.97
CA TYR A 51 1.07 -11.43 -3.72
C TYR A 51 0.22 -12.53 -3.08
N GLN A 52 -1.11 -12.39 -3.10
CA GLN A 52 -2.06 -13.38 -2.59
C GLN A 52 -1.85 -13.77 -1.12
N ILE A 53 -1.42 -12.82 -0.31
CA ILE A 53 -1.33 -12.99 1.14
C ILE A 53 -2.63 -12.46 1.75
N GLU A 54 -3.33 -13.34 2.48
CA GLU A 54 -4.52 -12.93 3.24
C GLU A 54 -4.12 -11.98 4.36
N TYR A 55 -4.85 -10.87 4.50
CA TYR A 55 -4.61 -9.91 5.55
C TYR A 55 -5.90 -9.38 6.16
N GLU A 56 -5.82 -8.96 7.40
CA GLU A 56 -6.83 -8.22 8.16
C GLU A 56 -6.22 -6.91 8.62
N TYR A 57 -6.88 -5.80 8.34
CA TYR A 57 -6.41 -4.46 8.71
C TYR A 57 -6.92 -4.07 10.10
N GLU A 58 -6.03 -3.55 10.97
CA GLU A 58 -6.30 -3.16 12.35
C GLU A 58 -7.06 -4.23 13.16
N PRO A 59 -6.64 -5.51 13.16
CA PRO A 59 -7.28 -6.51 13.98
C PRO A 59 -7.09 -6.20 15.46
N ILE A 60 -8.04 -6.59 16.29
CA ILE A 60 -7.86 -6.52 17.74
C ILE A 60 -6.85 -7.59 18.13
N TYR A 61 -5.70 -7.14 18.68
CA TYR A 61 -4.71 -8.06 19.22
C TYR A 61 -5.20 -8.64 20.54
N GLN A 62 -5.03 -9.92 20.73
CA GLN A 62 -5.57 -10.64 21.89
C GLN A 62 -4.91 -10.29 23.23
N TYR A 63 -3.74 -9.66 23.20
CA TYR A 63 -3.01 -9.25 24.39
C TYR A 63 -2.92 -7.72 24.45
N PRO A 64 -3.32 -7.09 25.57
CA PRO A 64 -3.25 -5.64 25.69
C PRO A 64 -1.79 -5.17 25.86
N ILE A 65 -1.50 -3.97 25.38
CA ILE A 65 -0.32 -3.22 25.84
C ILE A 65 -0.68 -2.65 27.21
N LEU A 66 0.19 -2.87 28.20
CA LEU A 66 0.03 -2.32 29.53
C LEU A 66 -0.07 -0.80 29.45
N ASP A 67 -0.98 -0.21 30.24
CA ASP A 67 -1.29 1.23 30.34
C ASP A 67 -2.01 1.86 29.13
N ALA A 68 -2.45 1.09 28.16
CA ALA A 68 -3.30 1.61 27.10
C ALA A 68 -4.79 1.52 27.47
N ASN A 69 -5.47 2.66 27.49
CA ASN A 69 -6.93 2.73 27.65
C ASN A 69 -7.71 2.17 26.45
N LYS A 70 -7.01 1.67 25.45
CA LYS A 70 -7.56 1.12 24.21
C LYS A 70 -6.88 -0.19 23.87
N PRO A 71 -7.62 -1.17 23.31
CA PRO A 71 -7.01 -2.39 22.84
C PRO A 71 -5.97 -2.09 21.75
N TYR A 72 -4.90 -2.84 21.79
CA TYR A 72 -3.88 -2.76 20.78
C TYR A 72 -4.38 -3.37 19.47
N THR A 73 -4.20 -2.64 18.39
CA THR A 73 -4.51 -3.06 17.03
C THR A 73 -3.25 -2.91 16.17
N PRO A 74 -2.56 -4.00 15.82
CA PRO A 74 -1.50 -3.96 14.82
C PRO A 74 -2.05 -3.45 13.48
N ASP A 75 -1.21 -2.88 12.64
CA ASP A 75 -1.67 -2.39 11.34
C ASP A 75 -2.24 -3.52 10.49
N PHE A 76 -1.57 -4.68 10.46
CA PHE A 76 -2.08 -5.86 9.75
C PHE A 76 -1.81 -7.14 10.53
N ARG A 77 -2.74 -8.08 10.38
CA ARG A 77 -2.53 -9.50 10.63
C ARG A 77 -2.55 -10.21 9.30
N ILE A 78 -1.51 -11.00 9.01
CA ILE A 78 -1.40 -11.76 7.77
C ILE A 78 -1.47 -13.25 8.05
N LYS A 79 -2.00 -14.00 7.08
CA LYS A 79 -2.12 -15.45 7.16
C LYS A 79 -1.81 -16.11 5.82
N GLN A 80 -1.08 -17.23 5.87
CA GLN A 80 -0.90 -18.12 4.73
C GLN A 80 -0.73 -19.56 5.22
N GLY A 81 -1.73 -20.40 4.99
CA GLY A 81 -1.82 -21.71 5.62
C GLY A 81 -1.86 -21.61 7.13
N ASP A 82 -0.96 -22.27 7.83
CA ASP A 82 -0.84 -22.23 9.30
C ASP A 82 0.03 -21.07 9.81
N LYS A 83 0.69 -20.34 8.92
CA LYS A 83 1.53 -19.20 9.28
C LYS A 83 0.68 -18.00 9.58
N VAL A 84 0.94 -17.34 10.69
CA VAL A 84 0.32 -16.08 11.11
C VAL A 84 1.42 -15.13 11.57
N SER A 85 1.47 -13.93 10.99
CA SER A 85 2.34 -12.86 11.44
C SER A 85 1.55 -11.55 11.55
N TYR A 86 2.10 -10.61 12.29
CA TYR A 86 1.58 -9.25 12.41
C TYR A 86 2.54 -8.29 11.72
N ILE A 87 2.00 -7.23 11.16
CA ILE A 87 2.81 -6.18 10.53
C ILE A 87 2.50 -4.85 11.20
N GLU A 88 3.54 -4.09 11.50
CA GLU A 88 3.49 -2.71 11.93
C GLU A 88 4.31 -1.83 10.99
N HIS A 89 3.74 -0.73 10.56
CA HIS A 89 4.43 0.26 9.75
C HIS A 89 4.64 1.55 10.53
N PHE A 90 5.90 1.89 10.79
CA PHE A 90 6.25 3.08 11.55
C PHE A 90 6.53 4.26 10.62
N GLY A 91 5.73 5.30 10.73
CA GLY A 91 5.79 6.52 9.91
C GLY A 91 7.00 7.43 10.22
N ILE A 92 8.12 6.85 10.62
CA ILE A 92 9.39 7.51 10.93
C ILE A 92 10.53 6.82 10.19
N THR A 93 11.73 7.39 10.24
CA THR A 93 12.94 6.74 9.70
C THR A 93 13.43 5.61 10.61
N GLU A 94 14.22 4.69 10.06
CA GLU A 94 14.81 3.56 10.80
C GLU A 94 15.67 4.02 12.00
N ASP A 95 16.32 5.17 11.89
CA ASP A 95 17.11 5.81 12.95
C ASP A 95 16.27 6.75 13.83
N HIS A 96 14.96 6.53 13.86
CA HIS A 96 14.00 7.20 14.73
C HIS A 96 13.97 8.73 14.54
N ARG A 97 14.03 9.24 13.32
CA ARG A 97 13.86 10.66 13.00
C ARG A 97 12.58 10.91 12.25
N SER A 98 12.02 12.09 12.42
CA SER A 98 10.85 12.54 11.66
C SER A 98 10.70 14.06 11.76
N ASP A 99 10.43 14.70 10.63
CA ASP A 99 10.10 16.13 10.57
C ASP A 99 8.64 16.44 10.98
N ARG A 100 7.84 15.40 11.25
CA ARG A 100 6.41 15.52 11.59
C ARG A 100 6.15 15.68 13.07
N TYR A 101 7.12 15.36 13.93
CA TYR A 101 6.98 15.31 15.38
C TYR A 101 7.96 16.25 16.06
N THR A 102 7.53 16.85 17.17
CA THR A 102 8.44 17.46 18.11
C THR A 102 9.31 16.39 18.78
N GLN A 103 10.40 16.79 19.41
CA GLN A 103 11.31 15.85 20.09
C GLN A 103 10.56 15.02 21.15
N GLU A 104 9.71 15.66 21.95
CA GLU A 104 8.93 14.98 23.01
C GLU A 104 7.91 13.99 22.43
N GLU A 105 7.24 14.36 21.34
CA GLU A 105 6.30 13.47 20.65
C GLU A 105 7.02 12.28 20.02
N LEU A 106 8.21 12.50 19.47
CA LEU A 106 9.03 11.46 18.88
C LEU A 106 9.51 10.46 19.92
N GLU A 107 9.97 10.91 21.08
CA GLU A 107 10.36 10.04 22.19
C GLU A 107 9.20 9.17 22.68
N LYS A 108 8.01 9.75 22.82
CA LYS A 108 6.77 8.99 23.13
C LYS A 108 6.41 7.99 22.04
N TYR A 109 6.60 8.36 20.78
CA TYR A 109 6.33 7.48 19.65
C TYR A 109 7.29 6.28 19.64
N VAL A 110 8.58 6.51 19.84
CA VAL A 110 9.61 5.46 19.90
C VAL A 110 9.36 4.52 21.09
N SER A 111 9.02 5.06 22.27
CA SER A 111 8.65 4.24 23.43
C SER A 111 7.49 3.29 23.09
N ARG A 112 6.47 3.77 22.37
CA ARG A 112 5.34 2.93 21.94
C ARG A 112 5.76 1.85 20.92
N ILE A 113 6.74 2.11 20.07
CA ILE A 113 7.32 1.09 19.19
C ILE A 113 7.92 -0.05 20.01
N ASP A 114 8.68 0.29 21.05
CA ASP A 114 9.30 -0.69 21.91
C ASP A 114 8.26 -1.50 22.71
N ASP A 115 7.20 -0.86 23.21
CA ASP A 115 6.09 -1.54 23.87
C ASP A 115 5.43 -2.58 22.93
N LYS A 116 5.19 -2.21 21.68
CA LYS A 116 4.64 -3.12 20.66
C LYS A 116 5.56 -4.31 20.42
N LYS A 117 6.86 -4.08 20.22
CA LYS A 117 7.85 -5.14 20.03
C LYS A 117 7.93 -6.07 21.25
N GLN A 118 7.93 -5.52 22.46
CA GLN A 118 7.99 -6.29 23.69
C GLN A 118 6.74 -7.17 23.89
N VAL A 119 5.56 -6.65 23.61
CA VAL A 119 4.31 -7.42 23.75
C VAL A 119 4.29 -8.61 22.81
N HIS A 120 4.72 -8.45 21.56
CA HIS A 120 4.82 -9.55 20.61
C HIS A 120 5.89 -10.59 21.03
N ALA A 121 7.06 -10.12 21.49
CA ALA A 121 8.13 -10.97 22.00
C ALA A 121 7.68 -11.77 23.24
N LYS A 122 7.00 -11.12 24.19
CA LYS A 122 6.47 -11.74 25.42
C LYS A 122 5.47 -12.86 25.09
N HIS A 123 4.62 -12.66 24.12
CA HIS A 123 3.58 -13.63 23.74
C HIS A 123 3.98 -14.57 22.60
N LYS A 124 5.24 -14.49 22.16
CA LYS A 124 5.82 -15.34 21.10
C LYS A 124 5.00 -15.30 19.80
N THR A 125 4.46 -14.13 19.47
CA THR A 125 3.80 -13.87 18.20
C THR A 125 4.77 -13.23 17.23
N ASP A 126 4.72 -13.63 15.97
CA ASP A 126 5.65 -13.13 14.96
C ASP A 126 5.25 -11.71 14.52
N LEU A 127 6.17 -10.76 14.71
CA LEU A 127 6.01 -9.37 14.31
C LEU A 127 7.01 -9.02 13.22
N ILE A 128 6.48 -8.54 12.10
CA ILE A 128 7.22 -7.86 11.03
C ILE A 128 7.00 -6.37 11.22
N TYR A 129 8.06 -5.58 11.14
CA TYR A 129 7.91 -4.13 11.17
C TYR A 129 8.71 -3.46 10.05
N THR A 130 8.18 -2.35 9.59
CA THR A 130 8.77 -1.53 8.53
C THR A 130 8.80 -0.07 8.96
N TYR A 131 9.73 0.70 8.39
CA TYR A 131 9.86 2.14 8.58
C TYR A 131 9.60 2.86 7.26
N SER A 132 9.12 4.11 7.33
CA SER A 132 8.91 4.93 6.11
C SER A 132 10.18 5.13 5.31
N GLN A 133 11.34 5.20 5.98
CA GLN A 133 12.65 5.37 5.34
C GLN A 133 13.71 4.53 6.04
N TYR A 134 14.60 3.96 5.24
CA TYR A 134 15.79 3.20 5.67
C TYR A 134 17.06 3.98 5.39
N ALA A 135 18.07 3.79 6.21
CA ALA A 135 19.36 4.47 6.09
C ALA A 135 20.10 4.16 4.78
N ASP A 136 19.87 2.96 4.23
CA ASP A 136 20.43 2.51 2.95
C ASP A 136 19.58 2.91 1.72
N GLY A 137 18.49 3.65 1.93
CA GLY A 137 17.60 4.13 0.87
C GLY A 137 16.68 3.08 0.26
N ARG A 138 16.63 1.85 0.81
CA ARG A 138 15.69 0.83 0.33
C ARG A 138 14.24 1.23 0.55
N ASP A 139 13.36 0.82 -0.35
CA ASP A 139 11.90 0.96 -0.18
C ASP A 139 11.41 -0.02 0.89
N TYR A 140 10.49 0.43 1.75
CA TYR A 140 9.93 -0.40 2.83
C TYR A 140 9.17 -1.63 2.32
N LEU A 141 8.64 -1.62 1.11
CA LEU A 141 8.03 -2.82 0.50
C LEU A 141 9.09 -3.85 0.10
N LEU A 142 10.30 -3.40 -0.28
CA LEU A 142 11.42 -4.31 -0.51
C LEU A 142 11.82 -4.99 0.80
N HIS A 143 11.96 -4.21 1.87
CA HIS A 143 12.24 -4.76 3.20
C HIS A 143 11.14 -5.73 3.65
N LEU A 144 9.86 -5.36 3.51
CA LEU A 144 8.72 -6.23 3.82
C LEU A 144 8.80 -7.56 3.04
N ARG A 145 9.10 -7.48 1.74
CA ARG A 145 9.26 -8.66 0.89
C ARG A 145 10.36 -9.59 1.40
N GLU A 146 11.51 -9.07 1.78
CA GLU A 146 12.63 -9.83 2.34
C GLU A 146 12.21 -10.53 3.64
N GLN A 147 11.52 -9.81 4.54
CA GLN A 147 11.02 -10.34 5.80
C GLN A 147 9.99 -11.46 5.62
N LEU A 148 9.11 -11.33 4.64
CA LEU A 148 8.12 -12.36 4.30
C LEU A 148 8.79 -13.62 3.76
N ILE A 149 9.74 -13.48 2.83
CA ILE A 149 10.50 -14.59 2.27
C ILE A 149 11.29 -15.32 3.37
N ALA A 150 11.97 -14.59 4.26
CA ALA A 150 12.72 -15.17 5.37
C ALA A 150 11.85 -16.01 6.31
N ARG A 151 10.55 -15.70 6.42
CA ARG A 151 9.54 -16.46 7.19
C ARG A 151 8.86 -17.57 6.38
N GLY A 152 9.28 -17.74 5.13
CA GLY A 152 8.75 -18.78 4.24
C GLY A 152 7.35 -18.48 3.70
N TYR A 153 6.93 -17.19 3.61
CA TYR A 153 5.74 -16.81 2.87
C TYR A 153 5.99 -16.97 1.37
N GLU A 154 5.04 -17.54 0.67
CA GLU A 154 5.06 -17.67 -0.78
C GLU A 154 4.49 -16.39 -1.42
N LEU A 155 5.28 -15.75 -2.27
CA LEU A 155 4.89 -14.51 -2.95
C LEU A 155 4.37 -14.83 -4.36
N ASN A 156 3.18 -15.40 -4.43
CA ASN A 156 2.51 -15.77 -5.68
C ASN A 156 1.82 -14.54 -6.28
N LYS A 157 2.40 -13.95 -7.30
CA LYS A 157 1.87 -12.73 -7.91
C LYS A 157 0.54 -13.01 -8.62
N ARG A 158 -0.49 -12.22 -8.32
CA ARG A 158 -1.77 -12.23 -9.07
C ARG A 158 -1.52 -11.87 -10.52
N SER A 159 -2.34 -12.44 -11.41
CA SER A 159 -2.31 -12.07 -12.82
C SER A 159 -2.69 -10.59 -13.01
N THR A 160 -2.12 -9.97 -14.03
CA THR A 160 -2.46 -8.58 -14.38
C THR A 160 -3.96 -8.44 -14.68
N ALA A 161 -4.57 -9.46 -15.27
CA ALA A 161 -6.00 -9.47 -15.58
C ALA A 161 -6.88 -9.43 -14.32
N GLU A 162 -6.54 -10.21 -13.29
CA GLU A 162 -7.27 -10.18 -12.00
C GLU A 162 -7.14 -8.84 -11.30
N VAL A 163 -5.94 -8.27 -11.27
CA VAL A 163 -5.70 -6.94 -10.70
C VAL A 163 -6.49 -5.88 -11.46
N TYR A 164 -6.47 -5.93 -12.79
CA TYR A 164 -7.22 -5.01 -13.64
C TYR A 164 -8.73 -5.13 -13.43
N LYS A 165 -9.27 -6.36 -13.37
CA LYS A 165 -10.69 -6.60 -13.05
C LYS A 165 -11.06 -5.96 -11.71
N LYS A 166 -10.25 -6.17 -10.69
CA LYS A 166 -10.48 -5.59 -9.36
C LYS A 166 -10.45 -4.05 -9.38
N LEU A 167 -9.52 -3.46 -10.12
CA LEU A 167 -9.45 -2.01 -10.32
C LEU A 167 -10.70 -1.44 -11.00
N ILE A 168 -11.30 -2.16 -11.96
CA ILE A 168 -12.52 -1.74 -12.64
C ILE A 168 -13.73 -1.82 -11.70
N GLU A 169 -13.78 -2.77 -10.80
CA GLU A 169 -14.87 -2.96 -9.85
C GLU A 169 -14.92 -1.90 -8.75
N THR A 170 -13.83 -1.15 -8.53
CA THR A 170 -13.79 -0.10 -7.52
C THR A 170 -14.48 1.18 -8.03
N GLU A 171 -15.32 1.82 -7.21
CA GLU A 171 -16.06 3.04 -7.60
C GLU A 171 -15.15 4.25 -7.98
N GLU A 172 -13.87 4.24 -7.61
CA GLU A 172 -12.89 5.27 -7.99
C GLU A 172 -12.38 5.15 -9.44
N ASN A 173 -13.06 4.41 -10.26
CA ASN A 173 -12.77 4.14 -11.67
C ASN A 173 -12.56 5.39 -12.55
N LYS A 174 -12.97 6.57 -12.08
CA LYS A 174 -12.86 7.82 -12.85
C LYS A 174 -11.42 8.15 -13.24
N TYR A 175 -10.44 7.85 -12.39
CA TYR A 175 -9.03 8.13 -12.71
C TYR A 175 -8.47 7.13 -13.71
N ILE A 176 -8.77 5.85 -13.54
CA ILE A 176 -8.33 4.79 -14.45
C ILE A 176 -9.01 4.97 -15.80
N THR A 177 -10.32 5.21 -15.83
CA THR A 177 -11.07 5.48 -17.05
C THR A 177 -10.51 6.71 -17.78
N ARG A 178 -10.21 7.80 -17.05
CA ARG A 178 -9.60 8.99 -17.65
C ARG A 178 -8.18 8.73 -18.13
N LEU A 179 -7.37 7.99 -17.38
CA LEU A 179 -6.02 7.63 -17.79
C LEU A 179 -6.03 6.74 -19.02
N THR A 180 -6.90 5.72 -19.05
CA THR A 180 -7.08 4.83 -20.19
C THR A 180 -7.50 5.62 -21.43
N PHE A 181 -8.48 6.51 -21.29
CA PHE A 181 -8.92 7.40 -22.39
C PHE A 181 -7.76 8.27 -22.90
N LEU A 182 -6.96 8.83 -21.98
CA LEU A 182 -5.80 9.66 -22.33
C LEU A 182 -4.72 8.85 -23.07
N ILE A 183 -4.45 7.61 -22.63
CA ILE A 183 -3.51 6.70 -23.27
C ILE A 183 -4.00 6.33 -24.67
N CYS A 184 -5.26 5.92 -24.81
CA CYS A 184 -5.86 5.59 -26.11
C CYS A 184 -5.82 6.77 -27.08
N THR A 185 -6.18 7.96 -26.60
CA THR A 185 -6.14 9.19 -27.42
C THR A 185 -4.71 9.50 -27.85
N PHE A 186 -3.73 9.39 -26.96
CA PHE A 186 -2.32 9.61 -27.27
C PHE A 186 -1.84 8.60 -28.31
N ILE A 187 -2.09 7.30 -28.13
CA ILE A 187 -1.68 6.23 -29.05
C ILE A 187 -2.30 6.43 -30.42
N ASN A 188 -3.59 6.78 -30.51
CA ASN A 188 -4.25 7.05 -31.76
C ASN A 188 -3.61 8.22 -32.52
N ASN A 189 -3.37 9.34 -31.82
CA ASN A 189 -2.68 10.49 -32.41
C ASN A 189 -1.25 10.15 -32.84
N PHE A 190 -0.53 9.41 -32.02
CA PHE A 190 0.82 8.96 -32.28
C PHE A 190 0.92 8.11 -33.55
N LYS A 191 -0.01 7.19 -33.73
CA LYS A 191 -0.15 6.37 -34.95
C LYS A 191 -0.53 7.19 -36.17
N THR A 192 -1.48 8.11 -36.02
CA THR A 192 -1.91 8.98 -37.13
C THR A 192 -0.77 9.81 -37.69
N GLN A 193 0.22 10.16 -36.86
CA GLN A 193 1.45 10.85 -37.27
C GLN A 193 2.51 9.91 -37.86
N GLY A 194 2.26 8.61 -37.92
CA GLY A 194 3.22 7.62 -38.43
C GLY A 194 4.44 7.40 -37.53
N TYR A 195 4.35 7.73 -36.24
CA TYR A 195 5.48 7.59 -35.31
C TYR A 195 5.66 6.13 -34.86
N GLY A 196 6.92 5.70 -34.77
CA GLY A 196 7.33 4.41 -34.22
C GLY A 196 7.85 4.49 -32.77
N LEU A 197 8.26 3.34 -32.24
CA LEU A 197 8.74 3.22 -30.83
C LEU A 197 9.93 4.12 -30.49
N GLU A 198 10.77 4.44 -31.46
CA GLU A 198 11.93 5.33 -31.31
C GLU A 198 11.53 6.75 -30.89
N LYS A 199 10.37 7.23 -31.32
CA LYS A 199 9.88 8.58 -31.07
C LYS A 199 9.55 8.84 -29.59
N PHE A 200 9.26 7.78 -28.82
CA PHE A 200 9.05 7.91 -27.38
C PHE A 200 10.29 8.43 -26.65
N ALA A 201 11.49 8.02 -27.07
CA ALA A 201 12.73 8.49 -26.48
C ALA A 201 12.95 10.00 -26.70
N GLU A 202 12.65 10.49 -27.89
CA GLU A 202 12.72 11.92 -28.24
C GLU A 202 11.73 12.73 -27.39
N PHE A 203 10.45 12.29 -27.31
CA PHE A 203 9.44 12.97 -26.52
C PHE A 203 9.80 13.00 -25.04
N LYS A 204 10.36 11.90 -24.52
CA LYS A 204 10.81 11.83 -23.13
C LYS A 204 12.00 12.76 -22.86
N ALA A 205 12.95 12.85 -23.78
CA ALA A 205 14.10 13.76 -23.67
C ALA A 205 13.69 15.24 -23.72
N ALA A 206 12.72 15.58 -24.58
CA ALA A 206 12.21 16.93 -24.72
C ALA A 206 11.40 17.42 -23.50
N ASN A 207 10.92 16.53 -22.65
CA ASN A 207 10.10 16.88 -21.49
C ASN A 207 10.88 16.89 -20.19
N LYS A 208 10.70 17.96 -19.39
CA LYS A 208 11.29 18.10 -18.04
C LYS A 208 10.37 17.56 -16.95
N ASN A 209 9.06 17.44 -17.21
CA ASN A 209 8.07 17.02 -16.23
C ASN A 209 8.12 15.51 -15.98
N VAL A 210 8.34 15.11 -14.74
CA VAL A 210 8.43 13.70 -14.33
C VAL A 210 7.14 12.93 -14.62
N ARG A 211 5.97 13.55 -14.39
CA ARG A 211 4.67 12.90 -14.67
C ARG A 211 4.47 12.62 -16.16
N THR A 212 4.88 13.57 -17.02
CA THR A 212 4.85 13.37 -18.47
C THR A 212 5.79 12.24 -18.90
N LYS A 213 6.98 12.15 -18.31
CA LYS A 213 7.91 11.05 -18.60
C LYS A 213 7.33 9.69 -18.22
N LEU A 214 6.72 9.58 -17.03
CA LEU A 214 6.03 8.35 -16.58
C LEU A 214 4.85 7.99 -17.48
N PHE A 215 4.06 8.97 -17.89
CA PHE A 215 2.96 8.76 -18.84
C PHE A 215 3.47 8.22 -20.18
N LEU A 216 4.55 8.78 -20.72
CA LEU A 216 5.16 8.30 -21.95
C LEU A 216 5.71 6.86 -21.82
N ASP A 217 6.26 6.51 -20.66
CA ASP A 217 6.70 5.13 -20.39
C ASP A 217 5.52 4.15 -20.44
N ILE A 218 4.39 4.51 -19.82
CA ILE A 218 3.16 3.70 -19.87
C ILE A 218 2.66 3.59 -21.32
N CYS A 219 2.57 4.72 -22.03
CA CYS A 219 2.10 4.73 -23.40
C CYS A 219 2.99 3.89 -24.33
N LYS A 220 4.32 3.89 -24.12
CA LYS A 220 5.26 3.07 -24.88
C LYS A 220 4.98 1.59 -24.71
N VAL A 221 4.77 1.13 -23.47
CA VAL A 221 4.42 -0.28 -23.19
C VAL A 221 3.09 -0.65 -23.85
N CYS A 222 2.06 0.16 -23.68
CA CYS A 222 0.74 -0.07 -24.28
C CYS A 222 0.80 -0.10 -25.83
N PHE A 223 1.59 0.79 -26.42
CA PHE A 223 1.77 0.84 -27.87
C PHE A 223 2.48 -0.41 -28.42
N TYR A 224 3.52 -0.87 -27.72
CA TYR A 224 4.26 -2.09 -28.06
C TYR A 224 3.35 -3.33 -28.02
N GLU A 225 2.62 -3.52 -26.93
CA GLU A 225 1.69 -4.65 -26.79
C GLU A 225 0.55 -4.59 -27.82
N TYR A 226 0.05 -3.39 -28.11
CA TYR A 226 -0.96 -3.20 -29.13
C TYR A 226 -0.46 -3.58 -30.54
N GLN A 227 0.79 -3.20 -30.90
CA GLN A 227 1.37 -3.60 -32.19
C GLN A 227 1.56 -5.10 -32.28
N LYS A 228 2.02 -5.74 -31.22
CA LYS A 228 2.17 -7.19 -31.17
C LYS A 228 0.86 -7.93 -31.42
N VAL A 229 -0.23 -7.48 -30.79
CA VAL A 229 -1.57 -8.07 -31.02
C VAL A 229 -2.02 -7.91 -32.50
N LEU A 230 -1.66 -6.82 -33.16
CA LEU A 230 -2.00 -6.62 -34.59
C LEU A 230 -1.18 -7.49 -35.52
N GLU A 231 0.06 -7.84 -35.14
CA GLU A 231 0.95 -8.72 -35.94
C GLU A 231 0.54 -10.21 -35.81
N GLU A 232 -0.14 -10.57 -34.71
CA GLU A 232 -0.63 -11.93 -34.46
C GLU A 232 -2.01 -12.22 -35.10
N GLN A 233 -2.67 -11.23 -35.73
CA GLN A 233 -3.94 -11.34 -36.46
C GLN A 233 -3.73 -11.40 -37.95
#